data_2270269aaa43162fffb353365c5bbd3b
#
_entry.id   2270269aaa43162fffb353365c5bbd3b
#
_cell.length_a   1.000
_cell.length_b   1.000
_cell.length_c   1.000
_cell.angle_alpha   90.00
_cell.angle_beta   90.00
_cell.angle_gamma   90.00
#
_symmetry.space_group_name_H-M   'P 1'
#
loop_
_entity.id
_entity.type
_entity.pdbx_description
1 polymer ?
#
loop_
_entity_poly.entity_id
_entity_poly.type
_entity_poly.pdbx_seq_one_letter_code
_entity_poly.pdbx_strand_id
1 'polypeptide(L)'
;EIVRDNNSLNYFYNRFNNFIKINQLIPISKLYESCEKVYDKVKNVIEFDIPDCFDFYNKTATNVFFLLEQSGLGIYYDAFIEMFSPKDPLYSITGNTVLTSYNLYNVTSRPTNAFNSVNFAAIPKSEKHRKSFRPQNDYFVEFDFDGYHLRLLCDQIDYPLTEESAHKQLAKQYFNKEEITDEEYNKAKQINFHAIYGKIPEKYAFLKVFEKIDGFIKGLWSEYETNGRVLAPISNKPFTEALKDMNPQKLMNYIMQSLETSRNILILKEVLRYLQDKYTNVVLYT
;
A
#
# COMPACT_ATOMS: atom_id res chain seq x y z
N GLU A 1 12.07 -9.57 -15.96
CA GLU A 1 12.56 -10.77 -15.24
C GLU A 1 13.34 -10.43 -13.98
N ILE A 2 14.20 -9.43 -13.99
CA ILE A 2 14.98 -8.99 -12.80
C ILE A 2 14.06 -8.50 -11.67
N VAL A 3 12.93 -7.89 -11.99
CA VAL A 3 11.93 -7.38 -11.02
C VAL A 3 11.01 -8.49 -10.49
N ARG A 4 11.00 -9.67 -11.10
CA ARG A 4 10.11 -10.78 -10.72
C ARG A 4 10.70 -11.73 -9.68
N ASP A 5 11.99 -11.69 -9.49
CA ASP A 5 12.64 -12.53 -8.48
C ASP A 5 12.76 -11.76 -7.16
N ASN A 6 11.75 -11.92 -6.30
CA ASN A 6 11.77 -11.39 -4.94
C ASN A 6 13.02 -11.83 -4.15
N ASN A 7 13.62 -12.96 -4.51
CA ASN A 7 14.84 -13.44 -3.88
C ASN A 7 16.06 -12.63 -4.31
N SER A 8 16.14 -12.19 -5.56
CA SER A 8 17.23 -11.36 -6.06
C SER A 8 17.17 -9.94 -5.49
N LEU A 9 15.97 -9.36 -5.34
CA LEU A 9 15.78 -8.08 -4.67
C LEU A 9 16.09 -8.17 -3.17
N ASN A 10 15.61 -9.21 -2.47
CA ASN A 10 15.95 -9.47 -1.08
C ASN A 10 17.45 -9.71 -0.89
N TYR A 11 18.10 -10.41 -1.80
CA TYR A 11 19.54 -10.61 -1.79
C TYR A 11 20.31 -9.29 -1.98
N PHE A 12 19.89 -8.45 -2.91
CA PHE A 12 20.48 -7.13 -3.16
C PHE A 12 20.29 -6.20 -1.95
N TYR A 13 19.09 -6.16 -1.40
CA TYR A 13 18.76 -5.36 -0.21
C TYR A 13 19.46 -5.86 1.05
N ASN A 14 19.53 -7.15 1.27
CA ASN A 14 20.26 -7.74 2.39
C ASN A 14 21.77 -7.48 2.28
N ARG A 15 22.32 -7.48 1.09
CA ARG A 15 23.71 -7.10 0.86
C ARG A 15 23.94 -5.60 1.06
N PHE A 16 23.03 -4.76 0.62
CA PHE A 16 23.08 -3.32 0.81
C PHE A 16 22.96 -2.95 2.29
N ASN A 17 22.01 -3.55 3.02
CA ASN A 17 21.87 -3.38 4.46
C ASN A 17 23.08 -3.94 5.24
N ASN A 18 23.63 -5.07 4.85
CA ASN A 18 24.84 -5.60 5.45
C ASN A 18 26.06 -4.71 5.13
N PHE A 19 26.07 -4.07 3.97
CA PHE A 19 27.05 -3.10 3.57
C PHE A 19 27.02 -1.82 4.42
N ILE A 20 25.84 -1.32 4.73
CA ILE A 20 25.66 -0.16 5.64
C ILE A 20 26.03 -0.52 7.08
N LYS A 21 25.78 -1.77 7.52
CA LYS A 21 26.15 -2.25 8.86
C LYS A 21 27.65 -2.47 9.06
N ILE A 22 28.39 -2.73 7.98
CA ILE A 22 29.83 -2.78 8.02
C ILE A 22 30.32 -1.34 7.93
N ASN A 23 30.64 -0.74 9.05
CA ASN A 23 31.32 0.57 9.19
C ASN A 23 32.71 0.60 8.49
N GLN A 24 32.82 0.02 7.33
CA GLN A 24 34.00 0.08 6.50
C GLN A 24 33.80 1.15 5.45
N LEU A 25 34.56 2.21 5.57
CA LEU A 25 34.78 3.17 4.50
C LEU A 25 35.25 2.41 3.26
N ILE A 26 34.35 2.18 2.31
CA ILE A 26 34.74 1.63 1.02
C ILE A 26 35.33 2.78 0.22
N PRO A 27 36.54 2.64 -0.28
CA PRO A 27 37.13 3.62 -1.18
C PRO A 27 36.23 3.89 -2.36
N ILE A 28 36.00 5.16 -2.69
CA ILE A 28 35.13 5.61 -3.81
C ILE A 28 35.50 4.87 -5.11
N SER A 29 36.80 4.60 -5.33
CA SER A 29 37.27 3.80 -6.47
C SER A 29 36.66 2.39 -6.52
N LYS A 30 36.56 1.69 -5.39
CA LYS A 30 35.93 0.36 -5.34
C LYS A 30 34.42 0.41 -5.52
N LEU A 31 33.79 1.47 -5.04
CA LEU A 31 32.36 1.69 -5.29
C LEU A 31 32.12 1.93 -6.78
N TYR A 32 32.92 2.78 -7.41
CA TYR A 32 32.87 3.05 -8.84
C TYR A 32 33.08 1.78 -9.68
N GLU A 33 34.14 0.99 -9.43
CA GLU A 33 34.38 -0.29 -10.10
C GLU A 33 33.20 -1.28 -9.94
N SER A 34 32.54 -1.27 -8.78
CA SER A 34 31.38 -2.13 -8.53
C SER A 34 30.16 -1.67 -9.31
N CYS A 35 29.95 -0.35 -9.42
CA CYS A 35 28.90 0.24 -10.23
C CYS A 35 29.12 -0.02 -11.72
N GLU A 36 30.36 0.10 -12.23
CA GLU A 36 30.69 -0.24 -13.62
C GLU A 36 30.42 -1.72 -13.91
N LYS A 37 30.83 -2.63 -13.04
CA LYS A 37 30.56 -4.07 -13.21
C LYS A 37 29.06 -4.40 -13.23
N VAL A 38 28.28 -3.71 -12.41
CA VAL A 38 26.81 -3.84 -12.43
C VAL A 38 26.25 -3.25 -13.70
N TYR A 39 26.66 -2.05 -14.07
CA TYR A 39 26.25 -1.39 -15.31
C TYR A 39 26.56 -2.24 -16.54
N ASP A 40 27.78 -2.80 -16.65
CA ASP A 40 28.17 -3.66 -17.76
C ASP A 40 27.35 -4.95 -17.86
N LYS A 41 26.89 -5.48 -16.71
CA LYS A 41 26.00 -6.65 -16.70
C LYS A 41 24.57 -6.32 -17.12
N VAL A 42 24.09 -5.14 -16.81
CA VAL A 42 22.69 -4.78 -17.04
C VAL A 42 22.48 -4.00 -18.33
N LYS A 43 23.48 -3.27 -18.85
CA LYS A 43 23.34 -2.44 -20.06
C LYS A 43 22.91 -3.22 -21.31
N ASN A 44 23.27 -4.52 -21.41
CA ASN A 44 22.91 -5.38 -22.53
C ASN A 44 21.63 -6.21 -22.29
N VAL A 45 21.08 -6.16 -21.06
CA VAL A 45 19.88 -6.90 -20.68
C VAL A 45 18.67 -5.97 -20.69
N ILE A 46 18.90 -4.67 -20.69
CA ILE A 46 17.87 -3.66 -20.61
C ILE A 46 17.70 -3.04 -22.00
N GLU A 47 16.92 -3.71 -22.85
CA GLU A 47 16.10 -2.99 -23.80
C GLU A 47 15.06 -2.27 -22.93
N PHE A 48 15.30 -0.99 -22.69
CA PHE A 48 14.44 -0.17 -21.85
C PHE A 48 13.18 0.21 -22.61
N ASP A 49 12.21 -0.67 -22.60
CA ASP A 49 10.85 -0.23 -22.64
C ASP A 49 10.49 0.24 -21.22
N ILE A 50 10.61 1.54 -20.98
CA ILE A 50 10.32 2.13 -19.66
C ILE A 50 8.81 1.95 -19.45
N PRO A 51 8.36 1.15 -18.45
CA PRO A 51 6.94 0.96 -18.22
C PRO A 51 6.25 2.29 -17.92
N ASP A 52 5.03 2.48 -18.40
CA ASP A 52 4.22 3.69 -18.16
C ASP A 52 4.11 4.05 -16.66
N CYS A 53 4.20 3.04 -15.79
CA CYS A 53 4.17 3.24 -14.34
C CYS A 53 5.49 3.72 -13.71
N PHE A 54 6.60 3.76 -14.47
CA PHE A 54 7.92 4.07 -13.94
C PHE A 54 7.97 5.45 -13.28
N ASP A 55 7.45 6.46 -13.96
CA ASP A 55 7.46 7.83 -13.45
C ASP A 55 6.69 7.96 -12.14
N PHE A 56 5.54 7.29 -12.03
CA PHE A 56 4.75 7.31 -10.81
C PHE A 56 5.53 6.70 -9.63
N TYR A 57 6.10 5.52 -9.82
CA TYR A 57 6.82 4.83 -8.73
C TYR A 57 8.17 5.46 -8.43
N ASN A 58 8.95 5.79 -9.45
CA ASN A 58 10.30 6.32 -9.25
C ASN A 58 10.33 7.78 -8.78
N LYS A 59 9.44 8.64 -9.31
CA LYS A 59 9.44 10.07 -8.98
C LYS A 59 8.50 10.42 -7.84
N THR A 60 7.36 9.74 -7.70
CA THR A 60 6.35 10.11 -6.71
C THR A 60 6.36 9.18 -5.51
N ALA A 61 6.13 7.89 -5.71
CA ALA A 61 6.02 6.93 -4.62
C ALA A 61 7.31 6.82 -3.80
N THR A 62 8.45 6.67 -4.47
CA THR A 62 9.76 6.56 -3.80
C THR A 62 10.05 7.78 -2.95
N ASN A 63 9.79 9.00 -3.44
CA ASN A 63 10.03 10.22 -2.68
C ASN A 63 9.12 10.32 -1.45
N VAL A 64 7.83 9.97 -1.59
CA VAL A 64 6.88 9.97 -0.47
C VAL A 64 7.34 9.01 0.62
N PHE A 65 7.66 7.77 0.27
CA PHE A 65 8.07 6.77 1.25
C PHE A 65 9.46 7.03 1.82
N PHE A 66 10.38 7.59 1.04
CA PHE A 66 11.67 8.05 1.57
C PHE A 66 11.48 9.06 2.71
N LEU A 67 10.60 10.04 2.56
CA LEU A 67 10.32 11.01 3.61
C LEU A 67 9.66 10.38 4.85
N LEU A 68 8.74 9.43 4.65
CA LEU A 68 8.15 8.68 5.76
C LEU A 68 9.19 7.84 6.52
N GLU A 69 10.08 7.18 5.81
CA GLU A 69 11.16 6.35 6.37
C GLU A 69 12.13 7.17 7.22
N GLN A 70 12.30 8.46 6.93
CA GLN A 70 13.16 9.36 7.71
C GLN A 70 12.50 9.87 9.00
N SER A 71 11.17 9.87 9.06
CA SER A 71 10.44 10.46 10.20
C SER A 71 10.43 9.53 11.42
N GLY A 72 10.10 8.25 11.25
CA GLY A 72 10.03 7.25 12.31
C GLY A 72 9.00 7.52 13.42
N LEU A 73 8.83 6.55 14.30
CA LEU A 73 7.94 6.62 15.46
C LEU A 73 8.71 6.78 16.75
N GLY A 74 8.27 7.71 17.61
CA GLY A 74 8.79 7.85 18.96
C GLY A 74 8.46 6.61 19.79
N ILE A 75 9.40 6.18 20.66
CA ILE A 75 9.26 5.03 21.54
C ILE A 75 9.63 5.34 22.96
N TYR A 76 9.02 4.63 23.91
CA TYR A 76 9.56 4.44 25.25
C TYR A 76 10.53 3.26 25.17
N TYR A 77 11.82 3.54 25.14
CA TYR A 77 12.86 2.58 24.78
C TYR A 77 12.74 1.24 25.52
N ASP A 78 12.70 1.27 26.85
CA ASP A 78 12.66 0.04 27.67
C ASP A 78 11.38 -0.77 27.41
N ALA A 79 10.23 -0.11 27.34
CA ALA A 79 8.96 -0.77 27.03
C ALA A 79 8.94 -1.35 25.61
N PHE A 80 9.55 -0.66 24.65
CA PHE A 80 9.66 -1.13 23.28
C PHE A 80 10.55 -2.38 23.18
N ILE A 81 11.73 -2.36 23.83
CA ILE A 81 12.64 -3.51 23.84
C ILE A 81 12.02 -4.73 24.54
N GLU A 82 11.29 -4.50 25.65
CA GLU A 82 10.56 -5.57 26.34
C GLU A 82 9.51 -6.23 25.44
N MET A 83 8.74 -5.42 24.68
CA MET A 83 7.63 -5.91 23.84
C MET A 83 8.08 -6.54 22.54
N PHE A 84 9.09 -5.99 21.90
CA PHE A 84 9.52 -6.40 20.55
C PHE A 84 10.75 -7.31 20.54
N SER A 85 11.26 -7.68 21.69
CA SER A 85 12.36 -8.61 21.93
C SER A 85 13.60 -8.47 21.01
N PRO A 86 14.81 -8.47 21.53
CA PRO A 86 16.06 -8.30 20.75
C PRO A 86 16.39 -9.46 19.80
N LYS A 87 15.51 -10.45 19.65
CA LYS A 87 15.67 -11.52 18.64
C LYS A 87 15.39 -11.07 17.21
N ASP A 88 14.67 -9.97 17.05
CA ASP A 88 14.53 -9.31 15.77
C ASP A 88 15.66 -8.28 15.63
N PRO A 89 16.74 -8.54 14.87
CA PRO A 89 17.98 -7.77 14.92
C PRO A 89 17.89 -6.36 14.30
N LEU A 90 16.70 -5.70 14.27
CA LEU A 90 16.45 -4.93 13.09
C LEU A 90 15.77 -3.64 13.27
N TYR A 91 15.67 -3.22 14.47
CA TYR A 91 15.12 -1.92 14.70
C TYR A 91 16.20 -0.89 14.39
N SER A 92 16.03 -0.16 13.31
CA SER A 92 16.76 1.08 13.10
C SER A 92 16.32 2.06 14.16
N ILE A 93 16.78 1.84 15.42
CA ILE A 93 16.51 2.72 16.53
C ILE A 93 17.60 3.80 16.53
N THR A 94 17.17 5.04 16.47
CA THR A 94 18.03 6.20 16.63
C THR A 94 17.52 7.00 17.82
N GLY A 95 18.24 6.94 18.94
CA GLY A 95 17.78 7.53 20.22
C GLY A 95 16.46 6.89 20.67
N ASN A 96 15.42 7.69 20.79
CA ASN A 96 14.06 7.24 21.15
C ASN A 96 13.11 7.20 19.95
N THR A 97 13.61 6.94 18.77
CA THR A 97 12.83 6.83 17.53
C THR A 97 13.13 5.52 16.84
N VAL A 98 12.10 4.80 16.41
CA VAL A 98 12.22 3.62 15.58
C VAL A 98 11.81 3.95 14.15
N LEU A 99 12.69 3.60 13.21
CA LEU A 99 12.48 3.77 11.78
C LEU A 99 11.93 2.48 11.18
N THR A 100 11.22 2.59 10.07
CA THR A 100 10.77 1.46 9.26
C THR A 100 11.12 1.66 7.81
N SER A 101 11.10 0.60 7.04
CA SER A 101 11.26 0.65 5.58
C SER A 101 10.07 0.02 4.89
N TYR A 102 9.71 0.56 3.73
CA TYR A 102 8.55 0.13 2.96
C TYR A 102 8.96 -0.57 1.67
N ASN A 103 8.35 -1.72 1.42
CA ASN A 103 8.43 -2.40 0.14
C ASN A 103 7.21 -2.05 -0.72
N LEU A 104 7.46 -1.42 -1.86
CA LEU A 104 6.47 -1.04 -2.87
C LEU A 104 6.37 -2.05 -4.03
N TYR A 105 7.22 -3.07 -4.05
CA TYR A 105 7.38 -3.99 -5.17
C TYR A 105 6.47 -5.22 -5.12
N ASN A 106 5.45 -5.19 -4.28
CA ASN A 106 4.43 -6.24 -4.28
C ASN A 106 3.52 -6.12 -5.51
N VAL A 107 2.74 -7.18 -5.76
CA VAL A 107 1.85 -7.26 -6.92
C VAL A 107 0.95 -6.04 -7.04
N THR A 108 0.32 -5.62 -5.94
CA THR A 108 -0.60 -4.47 -5.91
C THR A 108 0.08 -3.15 -5.56
N SER A 109 1.39 -3.15 -5.33
CA SER A 109 2.19 -2.03 -4.82
C SER A 109 1.73 -1.48 -3.46
N ARG A 110 0.86 -2.21 -2.74
CA ARG A 110 0.48 -1.83 -1.38
C ARG A 110 1.72 -1.87 -0.50
N PRO A 111 2.10 -0.75 0.15
CA PRO A 111 3.31 -0.70 0.96
C PRO A 111 3.24 -1.70 2.11
N THR A 112 4.31 -2.44 2.30
CA THR A 112 4.46 -3.33 3.44
C THR A 112 5.76 -2.99 4.15
N ASN A 113 5.75 -3.03 5.48
CA ASN A 113 6.99 -2.89 6.23
C ASN A 113 7.87 -4.12 5.95
N ALA A 114 9.09 -3.89 5.53
CA ALA A 114 9.99 -4.92 5.03
C ALA A 114 11.45 -4.65 5.42
N PHE A 115 12.36 -5.42 4.84
CA PHE A 115 13.80 -5.23 4.98
C PHE A 115 14.27 -5.26 6.43
N ASN A 116 13.69 -6.19 7.20
CA ASN A 116 14.00 -6.36 8.60
C ASN A 116 13.61 -5.13 9.48
N SER A 117 12.68 -4.33 9.08
CA SER A 117 12.11 -3.26 9.89
C SER A 117 10.84 -3.72 10.62
N VAL A 118 10.40 -2.93 11.59
CA VAL A 118 9.18 -3.22 12.34
C VAL A 118 7.97 -3.26 11.40
N ASN A 119 7.23 -4.36 11.42
CA ASN A 119 5.96 -4.45 10.72
C ASN A 119 4.84 -3.84 11.57
N PHE A 120 4.63 -2.56 11.43
CA PHE A 120 3.63 -1.82 12.20
C PHE A 120 2.19 -2.31 11.93
N ALA A 121 1.88 -2.74 10.71
CA ALA A 121 0.57 -3.28 10.36
C ALA A 121 0.24 -4.59 11.09
N ALA A 122 1.26 -5.36 11.50
CA ALA A 122 1.11 -6.63 12.21
C ALA A 122 1.21 -6.50 13.74
N ILE A 123 1.38 -5.31 14.28
CA ILE A 123 1.46 -5.11 15.74
C ILE A 123 0.12 -5.49 16.38
N PRO A 124 0.15 -6.37 17.41
CA PRO A 124 -1.06 -6.72 18.13
C PRO A 124 -1.78 -5.48 18.68
N LYS A 125 -3.11 -5.47 18.57
CA LYS A 125 -3.94 -4.37 19.10
C LYS A 125 -3.97 -4.29 20.63
N SER A 126 -3.19 -5.16 21.32
CA SER A 126 -3.11 -5.13 22.77
C SER A 126 -2.50 -3.79 23.25
N GLU A 127 -3.03 -3.30 24.37
CA GLU A 127 -2.54 -2.05 24.96
C GLU A 127 -1.04 -2.04 25.26
N LYS A 128 -0.46 -3.20 25.63
CA LYS A 128 0.97 -3.29 25.97
C LYS A 128 1.86 -2.90 24.80
N HIS A 129 1.58 -3.44 23.60
CA HIS A 129 2.38 -3.11 22.41
C HIS A 129 2.22 -1.64 22.00
N ARG A 130 0.99 -1.14 22.01
CA ARG A 130 0.71 0.25 21.63
C ARG A 130 1.27 1.27 22.62
N LYS A 131 1.29 0.96 23.92
CA LYS A 131 1.87 1.81 24.95
C LYS A 131 3.40 1.94 24.88
N SER A 132 4.10 1.13 24.09
CA SER A 132 5.53 1.30 23.84
C SER A 132 5.87 2.45 22.88
N PHE A 133 4.86 2.99 22.19
CA PHE A 133 5.02 4.13 21.29
C PHE A 133 4.59 5.43 21.98
N ARG A 134 5.24 6.53 21.59
CA ARG A 134 4.90 7.87 22.02
C ARG A 134 4.95 8.85 20.85
N PRO A 135 4.17 9.92 20.86
CA PRO A 135 4.35 10.98 19.87
C PRO A 135 5.72 11.64 20.06
N GLN A 136 6.28 12.15 18.98
CA GLN A 136 7.49 12.99 19.05
C GLN A 136 7.15 14.41 19.52
N ASN A 137 5.92 14.85 19.20
CA ASN A 137 5.32 16.11 19.68
C ASN A 137 4.28 15.79 20.76
N ASP A 138 3.17 16.54 20.81
CA ASP A 138 2.17 16.41 21.86
C ASP A 138 1.22 15.22 21.62
N TYR A 139 0.87 14.91 20.36
CA TYR A 139 -0.18 13.95 20.02
C TYR A 139 0.17 13.10 18.81
N PHE A 140 -0.42 11.89 18.76
CA PHE A 140 -0.66 11.18 17.52
C PHE A 140 -2.00 11.62 16.92
N VAL A 141 -2.01 11.82 15.62
CA VAL A 141 -3.24 12.04 14.84
C VAL A 141 -3.33 10.91 13.82
N GLU A 142 -4.43 10.18 13.84
CA GLU A 142 -4.71 9.08 12.91
C GLU A 142 -5.80 9.53 11.93
N PHE A 143 -5.57 9.27 10.65
CA PHE A 143 -6.56 9.50 9.59
C PHE A 143 -6.90 8.16 8.95
N ASP A 144 -8.19 7.87 8.86
CA ASP A 144 -8.71 6.71 8.17
C ASP A 144 -9.90 7.11 7.29
N PHE A 145 -10.05 6.45 6.14
CA PHE A 145 -11.14 6.72 5.22
C PHE A 145 -12.30 5.76 5.44
N ASP A 146 -13.50 6.30 5.69
CA ASP A 146 -14.70 5.48 5.81
C ASP A 146 -15.09 4.83 4.49
N GLY A 147 -15.13 3.49 4.49
CA GLY A 147 -15.56 2.70 3.35
C GLY A 147 -14.74 2.92 2.08
N TYR A 148 -13.45 3.12 2.22
CA TYR A 148 -12.58 3.68 1.18
C TYR A 148 -12.65 2.90 -0.15
N HIS A 149 -12.48 1.57 -0.16
CA HIS A 149 -12.58 0.78 -1.38
C HIS A 149 -13.97 0.91 -2.05
N LEU A 150 -15.02 0.98 -1.25
CA LEU A 150 -16.37 1.17 -1.79
C LEU A 150 -16.52 2.55 -2.43
N ARG A 151 -15.98 3.60 -1.82
CA ARG A 151 -15.99 4.96 -2.40
C ARG A 151 -15.17 5.04 -3.68
N LEU A 152 -13.98 4.46 -3.68
CA LEU A 152 -13.14 4.40 -4.87
C LEU A 152 -13.83 3.65 -6.01
N LEU A 153 -14.46 2.52 -5.69
CA LEU A 153 -15.21 1.75 -6.70
C LEU A 153 -16.40 2.54 -7.24
N CYS A 154 -17.17 3.18 -6.37
CA CYS A 154 -18.31 4.00 -6.78
C CYS A 154 -17.88 5.18 -7.68
N ASP A 155 -16.71 5.77 -7.40
CA ASP A 155 -16.09 6.78 -8.26
C ASP A 155 -15.75 6.21 -9.66
N GLN A 156 -15.17 5.00 -9.72
CA GLN A 156 -14.82 4.35 -10.99
C GLN A 156 -16.02 3.95 -11.86
N ILE A 157 -17.18 3.73 -11.25
CA ILE A 157 -18.41 3.33 -11.95
C ILE A 157 -19.42 4.47 -12.06
N ASP A 158 -19.04 5.71 -11.79
CA ASP A 158 -19.90 6.88 -11.79
C ASP A 158 -21.19 6.63 -10.98
N TYR A 159 -21.05 6.09 -9.76
CA TYR A 159 -22.15 5.90 -8.83
C TYR A 159 -22.07 6.92 -7.70
N PRO A 160 -23.04 7.86 -7.59
CA PRO A 160 -22.95 8.94 -6.63
C PRO A 160 -23.11 8.45 -5.19
N LEU A 161 -22.16 8.82 -4.34
CA LEU A 161 -22.25 8.69 -2.90
C LEU A 161 -22.25 10.08 -2.26
N THR A 162 -22.98 10.21 -1.16
CA THR A 162 -23.00 11.43 -0.35
C THR A 162 -21.84 11.44 0.64
N GLU A 163 -21.74 12.48 1.46
CA GLU A 163 -20.78 12.56 2.57
C GLU A 163 -21.10 11.58 3.72
N GLU A 164 -22.36 11.08 3.78
CA GLU A 164 -22.74 10.04 4.72
C GLU A 164 -21.90 8.77 4.51
N SER A 165 -21.75 7.93 5.55
CA SER A 165 -21.05 6.65 5.42
C SER A 165 -21.56 5.86 4.20
N ALA A 166 -20.64 5.47 3.32
CA ALA A 166 -20.96 4.73 2.09
C ALA A 166 -21.74 3.43 2.39
N HIS A 167 -21.35 2.74 3.46
CA HIS A 167 -22.05 1.52 3.88
C HIS A 167 -23.47 1.80 4.37
N LYS A 168 -23.68 2.92 5.06
CA LYS A 168 -25.02 3.31 5.55
C LYS A 168 -25.93 3.73 4.41
N GLN A 169 -25.42 4.51 3.46
CA GLN A 169 -26.16 4.91 2.27
C GLN A 169 -26.65 3.70 1.47
N LEU A 170 -25.80 2.69 1.25
CA LEU A 170 -26.20 1.47 0.55
C LEU A 170 -27.12 0.58 1.42
N ALA A 171 -26.93 0.55 2.75
CA ALA A 171 -27.81 -0.17 3.66
C ALA A 171 -29.27 0.30 3.55
N LYS A 172 -29.51 1.60 3.40
CA LYS A 172 -30.82 2.15 3.17
C LYS A 172 -31.52 1.49 1.97
N GLN A 173 -30.79 1.28 0.89
CA GLN A 173 -31.29 0.61 -0.31
C GLN A 173 -31.50 -0.90 -0.09
N TYR A 174 -30.57 -1.58 0.62
CA TYR A 174 -30.69 -3.02 0.87
C TYR A 174 -31.89 -3.40 1.73
N PHE A 175 -32.20 -2.56 2.71
CA PHE A 175 -33.23 -2.80 3.69
C PHE A 175 -34.50 -1.99 3.44
N ASN A 176 -34.49 -1.10 2.44
CA ASN A 176 -35.61 -0.17 2.12
C ASN A 176 -36.06 0.62 3.34
N LYS A 177 -35.09 1.26 4.03
CA LYS A 177 -35.30 2.03 5.28
C LYS A 177 -34.43 3.30 5.25
N GLU A 178 -34.91 4.34 5.91
CA GLU A 178 -34.14 5.57 6.13
C GLU A 178 -33.21 5.48 7.34
N GLU A 179 -33.70 4.85 8.42
CA GLU A 179 -32.92 4.64 9.62
C GLU A 179 -32.31 3.23 9.63
N ILE A 180 -30.99 3.15 9.81
CA ILE A 180 -30.22 1.92 9.78
C ILE A 180 -29.63 1.66 11.16
N THR A 181 -29.94 0.49 11.72
CA THR A 181 -29.38 0.03 12.99
C THR A 181 -27.91 -0.40 12.81
N ASP A 182 -27.18 -0.52 13.92
CA ASP A 182 -25.79 -1.01 13.90
C ASP A 182 -25.67 -2.44 13.33
N GLU A 183 -26.64 -3.29 13.58
CA GLU A 183 -26.69 -4.64 13.02
C GLU A 183 -26.87 -4.61 11.50
N GLU A 184 -27.79 -3.79 11.01
CA GLU A 184 -28.02 -3.60 9.56
C GLU A 184 -26.81 -2.95 8.89
N TYR A 185 -26.16 -1.99 9.55
CA TYR A 185 -24.90 -1.41 9.08
C TYR A 185 -23.81 -2.46 8.92
N ASN A 186 -23.57 -3.29 9.94
CA ASN A 186 -22.57 -4.36 9.90
C ASN A 186 -22.90 -5.39 8.81
N LYS A 187 -24.16 -5.72 8.61
CA LYS A 187 -24.61 -6.60 7.53
C LYS A 187 -24.39 -5.99 6.15
N ALA A 188 -24.70 -4.70 5.98
CA ALA A 188 -24.41 -3.98 4.74
C ALA A 188 -22.91 -3.94 4.44
N LYS A 189 -22.09 -3.74 5.45
CA LYS A 189 -20.62 -3.81 5.32
C LYS A 189 -20.17 -5.17 4.78
N GLN A 190 -20.70 -6.26 5.30
CA GLN A 190 -20.42 -7.62 4.80
C GLN A 190 -20.87 -7.82 3.35
N ILE A 191 -22.08 -7.35 3.00
CA ILE A 191 -22.60 -7.41 1.62
C ILE A 191 -21.67 -6.66 0.66
N ASN A 192 -21.26 -5.46 1.03
CA ASN A 192 -20.34 -4.65 0.22
C ASN A 192 -18.99 -5.31 0.03
N PHE A 193 -18.40 -5.88 1.09
CA PHE A 193 -17.16 -6.64 1.00
C PHE A 193 -17.28 -7.84 0.06
N HIS A 194 -18.39 -8.59 0.17
CA HIS A 194 -18.66 -9.70 -0.73
C HIS A 194 -18.79 -9.27 -2.19
N ALA A 195 -19.42 -8.12 -2.44
CA ALA A 195 -19.58 -7.60 -3.79
C ALA A 195 -18.26 -7.12 -4.41
N ILE A 196 -17.37 -6.52 -3.60
CA ILE A 196 -16.08 -6.00 -4.08
C ILE A 196 -15.08 -7.13 -4.32
N TYR A 197 -14.98 -8.09 -3.40
CA TYR A 197 -13.89 -9.08 -3.38
C TYR A 197 -14.30 -10.52 -3.72
N GLY A 198 -15.58 -10.77 -3.83
CA GLY A 198 -16.11 -12.11 -4.06
C GLY A 198 -17.15 -12.13 -5.16
N LYS A 199 -18.34 -12.57 -4.82
CA LYS A 199 -19.48 -12.65 -5.73
C LYS A 199 -20.61 -11.74 -5.23
N ILE A 200 -21.21 -10.99 -6.15
CA ILE A 200 -22.40 -10.20 -5.84
C ILE A 200 -23.53 -11.13 -5.39
N PRO A 201 -24.11 -10.91 -4.18
CA PRO A 201 -25.19 -11.73 -3.70
C PRO A 201 -26.43 -11.61 -4.60
N GLU A 202 -26.96 -12.73 -5.06
CA GLU A 202 -28.10 -12.79 -6.01
C GLU A 202 -29.31 -11.98 -5.54
N LYS A 203 -29.56 -12.01 -4.22
CA LYS A 203 -30.66 -11.24 -3.60
C LYS A 203 -30.59 -9.73 -3.87
N TYR A 204 -29.41 -9.19 -4.09
CA TYR A 204 -29.18 -7.75 -4.26
C TYR A 204 -28.69 -7.37 -5.67
N ALA A 205 -28.54 -8.37 -6.56
CA ALA A 205 -27.98 -8.18 -7.90
C ALA A 205 -28.78 -7.18 -8.77
N PHE A 206 -30.07 -7.00 -8.47
CA PHE A 206 -30.94 -6.05 -9.16
C PHE A 206 -30.69 -4.58 -8.79
N LEU A 207 -29.91 -4.31 -7.74
CA LEU A 207 -29.62 -2.94 -7.34
C LEU A 207 -28.62 -2.30 -8.33
N LYS A 208 -28.91 -1.10 -8.75
CA LYS A 208 -28.12 -0.36 -9.75
C LYS A 208 -26.63 -0.29 -9.45
N VAL A 209 -26.26 -0.19 -8.18
CA VAL A 209 -24.85 -0.22 -7.77
C VAL A 209 -24.18 -1.55 -8.13
N PHE A 210 -24.86 -2.67 -7.89
CA PHE A 210 -24.31 -3.98 -8.18
C PHE A 210 -24.33 -4.33 -9.66
N GLU A 211 -25.31 -3.87 -10.42
CA GLU A 211 -25.29 -3.95 -11.90
C GLU A 211 -24.04 -3.23 -12.46
N LYS A 212 -23.76 -2.02 -11.96
CA LYS A 212 -22.58 -1.26 -12.38
C LYS A 212 -21.27 -1.94 -11.95
N ILE A 213 -21.21 -2.49 -10.73
CA ILE A 213 -20.02 -3.24 -10.25
C ILE A 213 -19.78 -4.48 -11.13
N ASP A 214 -20.83 -5.25 -11.43
CA ASP A 214 -20.73 -6.43 -12.30
C ASP A 214 -20.27 -6.05 -13.70
N GLY A 215 -20.82 -4.98 -14.25
CA GLY A 215 -20.39 -4.42 -15.54
C GLY A 215 -18.93 -4.00 -15.55
N PHE A 216 -18.47 -3.36 -14.50
CA PHE A 216 -17.06 -2.96 -14.33
C PHE A 216 -16.10 -4.17 -14.26
N ILE A 217 -16.45 -5.18 -13.45
CA ILE A 217 -15.65 -6.42 -13.34
C ILE A 217 -15.58 -7.14 -14.71
N LYS A 218 -16.70 -7.25 -15.41
CA LYS A 218 -16.75 -7.86 -16.74
C LYS A 218 -15.95 -7.06 -17.77
N GLY A 219 -16.01 -5.74 -17.70
CA GLY A 219 -15.22 -4.84 -18.55
C GLY A 219 -13.71 -5.03 -18.37
N LEU A 220 -13.23 -5.02 -17.12
CA LEU A 220 -11.84 -5.29 -16.78
C LEU A 220 -11.38 -6.68 -17.29
N TRP A 221 -12.23 -7.69 -17.12
CA TRP A 221 -11.90 -9.04 -17.54
C TRP A 221 -11.83 -9.16 -19.06
N SER A 222 -12.79 -8.56 -19.79
CA SER A 222 -12.79 -8.52 -21.25
C SER A 222 -11.54 -7.79 -21.81
N GLU A 223 -11.14 -6.69 -21.17
CA GLU A 223 -9.91 -5.98 -21.53
C GLU A 223 -8.68 -6.87 -21.32
N TYR A 224 -8.64 -7.58 -20.19
CA TYR A 224 -7.55 -8.50 -19.87
C TYR A 224 -7.45 -9.65 -20.87
N GLU A 225 -8.57 -10.28 -21.23
CA GLU A 225 -8.62 -11.36 -22.23
C GLU A 225 -8.22 -10.88 -23.63
N THR A 226 -8.58 -9.64 -23.99
CA THR A 226 -8.29 -9.08 -25.31
C THR A 226 -6.84 -8.61 -25.44
N ASN A 227 -6.31 -7.96 -24.43
CA ASN A 227 -5.01 -7.26 -24.48
C ASN A 227 -3.89 -8.01 -23.75
N GLY A 228 -4.19 -9.13 -23.06
CA GLY A 228 -3.25 -9.82 -22.18
C GLY A 228 -2.82 -9.00 -20.95
N ARG A 229 -3.40 -7.81 -20.76
CA ARG A 229 -3.08 -6.91 -19.64
C ARG A 229 -4.20 -5.91 -19.36
N VAL A 230 -4.25 -5.43 -18.10
CA VAL A 230 -5.02 -4.26 -17.69
C VAL A 230 -4.10 -3.33 -16.92
N LEU A 231 -4.23 -2.03 -17.12
CA LEU A 231 -3.47 -1.01 -16.42
C LEU A 231 -4.22 -0.55 -15.16
N ALA A 232 -3.50 -0.47 -14.05
CA ALA A 232 -4.05 0.14 -12.84
C ALA A 232 -4.32 1.63 -13.06
N PRO A 233 -5.46 2.15 -12.62
CA PRO A 233 -5.72 3.58 -12.63
C PRO A 233 -4.64 4.36 -11.88
N ILE A 234 -4.36 5.59 -12.31
CA ILE A 234 -3.36 6.52 -11.72
C ILE A 234 -1.92 6.08 -11.95
N SER A 235 -1.54 4.89 -11.51
CA SER A 235 -0.15 4.44 -11.58
C SER A 235 0.26 3.85 -12.93
N ASN A 236 -0.69 3.46 -13.78
CA ASN A 236 -0.47 2.73 -15.02
C ASN A 236 0.28 1.40 -14.85
N LYS A 237 0.28 0.84 -13.63
CA LYS A 237 0.91 -0.45 -13.38
C LYS A 237 0.20 -1.56 -14.14
N PRO A 238 0.91 -2.34 -14.97
CA PRO A 238 0.28 -3.41 -15.73
C PRO A 238 0.05 -4.66 -14.87
N PHE A 239 -1.15 -5.22 -14.95
CA PHE A 239 -1.49 -6.57 -14.51
C PHE A 239 -1.56 -7.46 -15.73
N THR A 240 -0.61 -8.40 -15.86
CA THR A 240 -0.39 -9.19 -17.08
C THR A 240 -0.59 -10.68 -16.81
N GLU A 241 -0.58 -11.49 -17.88
CA GLU A 241 -0.62 -12.96 -17.83
C GLU A 241 0.53 -13.61 -17.04
N ALA A 242 1.59 -12.85 -16.75
CA ALA A 242 2.66 -13.30 -15.87
C ALA A 242 2.19 -13.57 -14.43
N LEU A 243 1.03 -13.04 -14.02
CA LEU A 243 0.39 -13.31 -12.75
C LEU A 243 -0.45 -14.59 -12.90
N LYS A 244 0.03 -15.69 -12.31
CA LYS A 244 -0.63 -17.00 -12.38
C LYS A 244 -2.04 -16.96 -11.77
N ASP A 245 -2.90 -17.84 -12.28
CA ASP A 245 -4.24 -18.08 -11.75
C ASP A 245 -5.11 -16.82 -11.69
N MET A 246 -5.00 -15.92 -12.68
CA MET A 246 -5.83 -14.73 -12.76
C MET A 246 -7.28 -15.13 -13.04
N ASN A 247 -8.20 -14.41 -12.40
CA ASN A 247 -9.63 -14.48 -12.63
C ASN A 247 -10.26 -13.10 -12.39
N PRO A 248 -11.51 -12.88 -12.81
CA PRO A 248 -12.15 -11.57 -12.72
C PRO A 248 -12.09 -10.94 -11.32
N GLN A 249 -12.35 -11.72 -10.27
CA GLN A 249 -12.35 -11.24 -8.89
C GLN A 249 -10.95 -10.88 -8.39
N LYS A 250 -9.96 -11.70 -8.75
CA LYS A 250 -8.56 -11.45 -8.40
C LYS A 250 -8.04 -10.20 -9.11
N LEU A 251 -8.37 -10.04 -10.40
CA LEU A 251 -8.03 -8.85 -11.16
C LEU A 251 -8.66 -7.59 -10.54
N MET A 252 -9.96 -7.64 -10.26
CA MET A 252 -10.69 -6.57 -9.58
C MET A 252 -10.03 -6.19 -8.26
N ASN A 253 -9.68 -7.19 -7.42
CA ASN A 253 -9.02 -6.97 -6.14
C ASN A 253 -7.65 -6.27 -6.33
N TYR A 254 -6.87 -6.68 -7.32
CA TYR A 254 -5.56 -6.07 -7.59
C TYR A 254 -5.71 -4.63 -8.10
N ILE A 255 -6.66 -4.38 -8.98
CA ILE A 255 -6.97 -3.03 -9.47
C ILE A 255 -7.38 -2.12 -8.32
N MET A 256 -8.29 -2.56 -7.44
CA MET A 256 -8.76 -1.76 -6.31
C MET A 256 -7.66 -1.47 -5.30
N GLN A 257 -6.84 -2.45 -4.95
CA GLN A 257 -5.71 -2.24 -4.04
C GLN A 257 -4.65 -1.31 -4.63
N SER A 258 -4.39 -1.41 -5.93
CA SER A 258 -3.45 -0.52 -6.61
C SER A 258 -4.01 0.91 -6.72
N LEU A 259 -5.29 1.07 -6.96
CA LEU A 259 -5.98 2.36 -6.98
C LEU A 259 -5.94 3.03 -5.60
N GLU A 260 -6.29 2.29 -4.53
CA GLU A 260 -6.17 2.75 -3.14
C GLU A 260 -4.75 3.28 -2.86
N THR A 261 -3.76 2.43 -3.12
CA THR A 261 -2.35 2.78 -2.88
C THR A 261 -1.93 4.01 -3.66
N SER A 262 -2.27 4.07 -4.93
CA SER A 262 -1.87 5.19 -5.80
C SER A 262 -2.52 6.51 -5.38
N ARG A 263 -3.79 6.46 -5.00
CA ARG A 263 -4.52 7.62 -4.47
C ARG A 263 -3.91 8.10 -3.15
N ASN A 264 -3.62 7.17 -2.24
CA ASN A 264 -2.99 7.50 -0.96
C ASN A 264 -1.60 8.11 -1.12
N ILE A 265 -0.79 7.62 -2.06
CA ILE A 265 0.52 8.20 -2.37
C ILE A 265 0.38 9.66 -2.83
N LEU A 266 -0.61 9.96 -3.68
CA LEU A 266 -0.87 11.34 -4.12
C LEU A 266 -1.33 12.23 -2.95
N ILE A 267 -2.22 11.72 -2.09
CA ILE A 267 -2.67 12.44 -0.89
C ILE A 267 -1.49 12.70 0.04
N LEU A 268 -0.69 11.68 0.33
CA LEU A 268 0.50 11.81 1.18
C LEU A 268 1.50 12.81 0.62
N LYS A 269 1.70 12.85 -0.69
CA LYS A 269 2.55 13.84 -1.34
C LYS A 269 2.10 15.27 -1.01
N GLU A 270 0.80 15.54 -1.10
CA GLU A 270 0.24 16.86 -0.77
C GLU A 270 0.30 17.15 0.74
N VAL A 271 0.02 16.17 1.58
CA VAL A 271 0.16 16.31 3.04
C VAL A 271 1.60 16.61 3.43
N LEU A 272 2.57 15.86 2.90
CA LEU A 272 3.99 16.11 3.17
C LEU A 272 4.44 17.49 2.70
N ARG A 273 3.97 17.92 1.52
CA ARG A 273 4.23 19.29 1.01
C ARG A 273 3.65 20.34 1.95
N TYR A 274 2.43 20.15 2.43
CA TYR A 274 1.78 21.09 3.36
C TYR A 274 2.50 21.16 4.72
N LEU A 275 3.07 20.06 5.17
CA LEU A 275 3.74 19.94 6.47
C LEU A 275 5.23 20.32 6.43
N GLN A 276 5.81 20.63 5.28
CA GLN A 276 7.26 20.83 5.09
C GLN A 276 7.89 21.78 6.10
N ASP A 277 7.20 22.87 6.47
CA ASP A 277 7.69 23.87 7.42
C ASP A 277 6.91 23.87 8.74
N LYS A 278 6.29 22.73 9.10
CA LYS A 278 5.49 22.57 10.31
C LYS A 278 6.21 21.66 11.33
N TYR A 279 5.77 21.74 12.57
CA TYR A 279 6.23 20.84 13.63
C TYR A 279 5.59 19.44 13.56
N THR A 280 4.56 19.28 12.75
CA THR A 280 3.84 18.01 12.55
C THR A 280 4.47 17.22 11.41
N ASN A 281 4.74 15.94 11.63
CA ASN A 281 5.31 15.04 10.64
C ASN A 281 4.38 13.85 10.40
N VAL A 282 4.39 13.31 9.17
CA VAL A 282 3.81 12.00 8.89
C VAL A 282 4.83 10.95 9.29
N VAL A 283 4.47 10.06 10.20
CA VAL A 283 5.41 9.08 10.80
C VAL A 283 5.11 7.65 10.40
N LEU A 284 3.92 7.37 9.90
CA LEU A 284 3.49 6.01 9.57
C LEU A 284 2.42 6.00 8.49
N TYR A 285 2.53 5.03 7.60
CA TYR A 285 1.49 4.57 6.68
C TYR A 285 1.26 3.06 6.91
N THR A 286 -0.01 2.63 7.07
CA THR A 286 -0.39 1.22 7.30
C THR A 286 -1.50 0.77 6.36
#